data_b4568ced676e94f4078de458ed4e5b02
#
_entry.id   b4568ced676e94f4078de458ed4e5b02
#
_cell.length_a   1.000
_cell.length_b   1.000
_cell.length_c   1.000
_cell.angle_alpha   90.00
_cell.angle_beta   90.00
_cell.angle_gamma   90.00
#
_symmetry.space_group_name_H-M   'P 1'
#
loop_
_entity.id
_entity.type
_entity.pdbx_description
1 polymer ?
#
loop_
_entity_poly.entity_id
_entity_poly.type
_entity_poly.pdbx_seq_one_letter_code
_entity_poly.pdbx_strand_id
1 'polypeptide(L)'
;MKQGIATRHPLQPLFKPRLAADPLNVAMHHDRAVLMLGPTQGHGPAVHGEHVNGVGVVGKTVQFGPSLNTEALIPQGMHQSLEIGEDSRQDGEMGHEPDPALTDPSHNDRADQDPLQLGVMASGNGSNFEAMAQAIQAGDLRARIHRLVVNNPGCGAQQRAERLGIPVSILDHRVLKDRRELDTELVRLFRSDQVEVVVMAGWMRIVTDVLISGYAGRLINIHPSLLPSFRGMDAVGQALKAGVKLTGCTVHIVTEELDAGPILAQAAVPVLDSDDHATLAKRIQEQEHQLLPAALAGLSPTWRQG
;
A
#
# COMPACT_ATOMS: atom_id res chain seq x y z
N MET A 1 32.17 52.98 42.61
CA MET A 1 31.49 52.72 43.89
C MET A 1 30.09 52.21 43.64
N LYS A 2 29.73 51.11 44.34
CA LYS A 2 28.41 50.44 44.44
C LYS A 2 27.91 49.67 43.16
N GLN A 3 28.12 48.48 43.12
CA GLN A 3 27.57 47.15 43.25
C GLN A 3 26.04 47.12 43.40
N GLY A 4 25.34 46.51 42.46
CA GLY A 4 23.94 46.11 42.53
C GLY A 4 23.80 44.65 42.14
N ILE A 5 23.55 43.85 43.15
CA ILE A 5 23.33 42.37 43.05
C ILE A 5 21.93 42.12 42.51
N ALA A 6 21.81 41.37 41.43
CA ALA A 6 20.52 40.88 40.94
C ALA A 6 20.35 39.42 41.37
N THR A 7 19.36 39.20 42.19
CA THR A 7 18.90 37.90 42.71
C THR A 7 18.23 37.07 41.65
N ARG A 8 18.69 35.83 41.53
CA ARG A 8 18.06 34.77 40.70
C ARG A 8 16.87 34.16 41.45
N HIS A 9 15.71 34.13 40.81
CA HIS A 9 14.61 33.25 41.20
C HIS A 9 14.68 31.92 40.44
N PRO A 10 14.44 30.75 41.08
CA PRO A 10 14.40 29.47 40.42
C PRO A 10 13.01 29.23 39.85
N LEU A 11 12.98 28.81 38.60
CA LEU A 11 11.78 28.28 37.90
C LEU A 11 11.50 26.86 38.38
N GLN A 12 10.33 26.63 38.94
CA GLN A 12 9.80 25.29 39.24
C GLN A 12 9.22 24.66 38.00
N PRO A 13 9.36 23.32 37.79
CA PRO A 13 8.71 22.59 36.68
C PRO A 13 7.30 22.18 37.09
N LEU A 14 6.31 22.65 36.34
CA LEU A 14 4.94 22.15 36.37
C LEU A 14 4.77 21.03 35.33
N PHE A 15 5.04 19.81 35.73
CA PHE A 15 4.56 18.64 35.03
C PHE A 15 3.59 17.89 35.93
N LYS A 16 2.30 17.88 35.59
CA LYS A 16 1.31 16.94 36.11
C LYS A 16 0.94 15.97 35.02
N PRO A 17 1.07 14.64 35.20
CA PRO A 17 0.56 13.65 34.24
C PRO A 17 -0.96 13.54 34.41
N ARG A 18 -1.70 13.69 33.34
CA ARG A 18 -3.10 13.26 33.24
C ARG A 18 -3.12 11.89 32.61
N LEU A 19 -3.28 10.88 33.42
CA LEU A 19 -3.82 9.58 33.01
C LEU A 19 -5.32 9.76 32.80
N ALA A 20 -5.79 9.43 31.61
CA ALA A 20 -7.13 8.90 31.35
C ALA A 20 -7.06 8.12 30.04
N ALA A 21 -6.98 6.82 30.15
CA ALA A 21 -7.25 5.88 29.09
C ALA A 21 -8.76 5.82 28.92
N ASP A 22 -9.26 6.08 27.72
CA ASP A 22 -10.57 5.61 27.29
C ASP A 22 -10.41 4.66 26.11
N PRO A 23 -11.12 3.50 26.13
CA PRO A 23 -10.91 2.44 25.19
C PRO A 23 -11.67 2.69 23.89
N LEU A 24 -10.95 2.42 22.77
CA LEU A 24 -11.47 1.85 21.53
C LEU A 24 -12.90 2.17 21.14
N ASN A 25 -13.06 3.25 20.40
CA ASN A 25 -14.20 3.39 19.51
C ASN A 25 -13.69 3.27 18.07
N VAL A 26 -13.55 2.03 17.59
CA VAL A 26 -13.27 1.73 16.19
C VAL A 26 -14.59 1.87 15.43
N ALA A 27 -14.86 3.05 14.94
CA ALA A 27 -15.90 3.24 13.93
C ALA A 27 -15.39 2.60 12.63
N MET A 28 -15.90 1.40 12.30
CA MET A 28 -15.73 0.79 10.99
C MET A 28 -16.47 1.65 9.96
N HIS A 29 -15.77 2.49 9.24
CA HIS A 29 -16.22 2.91 7.94
C HIS A 29 -15.87 1.79 6.94
N HIS A 30 -16.89 1.10 6.47
CA HIS A 30 -16.81 0.14 5.38
C HIS A 30 -16.45 0.89 4.09
N ASP A 31 -15.17 0.80 3.70
CA ASP A 31 -14.77 0.70 2.31
C ASP A 31 -13.29 0.27 2.23
N ARG A 32 -13.12 -1.02 2.00
CA ARG A 32 -12.01 -1.73 1.37
C ARG A 32 -10.58 -1.38 1.78
N ALA A 33 -10.17 -1.77 2.98
CA ALA A 33 -8.75 -2.01 3.26
C ALA A 33 -8.43 -3.49 3.02
N VAL A 34 -7.51 -3.78 2.09
CA VAL A 34 -7.01 -5.14 1.85
C VAL A 34 -5.81 -5.37 2.78
N LEU A 35 -5.98 -6.20 3.81
CA LEU A 35 -4.89 -6.64 4.67
C LEU A 35 -4.35 -7.96 4.11
N MET A 36 -3.10 -7.99 3.62
CA MET A 36 -2.42 -9.21 3.21
C MET A 36 -1.37 -9.63 4.24
N LEU A 37 -1.42 -10.89 4.67
CA LEU A 37 -0.46 -11.49 5.59
C LEU A 37 0.54 -12.34 4.80
N GLY A 38 1.83 -12.04 4.92
CA GLY A 38 2.92 -12.82 4.31
C GLY A 38 3.14 -14.18 5.02
N PRO A 39 3.77 -15.15 4.35
CA PRO A 39 3.96 -16.50 4.90
C PRO A 39 5.02 -16.51 6.02
N THR A 40 4.65 -17.06 7.17
CA THR A 40 5.58 -17.38 8.27
C THR A 40 6.20 -18.75 8.05
N GLN A 41 7.49 -18.84 7.79
CA GLN A 41 8.25 -20.08 7.97
C GLN A 41 8.83 -20.08 9.38
N GLY A 42 8.21 -20.85 10.29
CA GLY A 42 8.72 -21.10 11.63
C GLY A 42 9.01 -22.58 11.81
N HIS A 43 10.29 -22.96 11.87
CA HIS A 43 10.71 -24.23 12.45
C HIS A 43 11.10 -23.97 13.91
N GLY A 44 10.26 -24.47 14.84
CA GLY A 44 10.58 -24.50 16.27
C GLY A 44 10.33 -25.90 16.82
N PRO A 45 11.09 -26.35 17.82
CA PRO A 45 11.02 -27.73 18.34
C PRO A 45 9.78 -27.97 19.18
N ALA A 46 9.28 -29.22 19.12
CA ALA A 46 8.16 -29.72 19.88
C ALA A 46 8.45 -29.67 21.39
N VAL A 47 7.53 -29.06 22.14
CA VAL A 47 7.48 -29.20 23.60
C VAL A 47 6.19 -29.92 23.97
N HIS A 48 6.36 -31.03 24.72
CA HIS A 48 5.27 -31.80 25.32
C HIS A 48 4.60 -31.04 26.46
N GLY A 49 3.28 -31.15 26.55
CA GLY A 49 2.62 -31.13 27.85
C GLY A 49 1.44 -30.18 28.00
N GLU A 50 0.34 -30.80 28.33
CA GLU A 50 -0.81 -30.40 29.14
C GLU A 50 -1.99 -29.68 28.50
N HIS A 51 -3.13 -30.35 28.65
CA HIS A 51 -4.47 -29.97 28.26
C HIS A 51 -4.95 -28.67 28.91
N VAL A 52 -5.26 -27.69 28.10
CA VAL A 52 -6.23 -26.65 28.44
C VAL A 52 -7.12 -26.45 27.23
N ASN A 53 -8.45 -26.48 27.43
CA ASN A 53 -9.46 -26.29 26.42
C ASN A 53 -9.30 -24.89 25.76
N GLY A 54 -8.76 -24.86 24.54
CA GLY A 54 -8.61 -23.69 23.74
C GLY A 54 -8.67 -24.05 22.25
N VAL A 55 -9.48 -23.38 21.50
CA VAL A 55 -9.71 -23.56 20.07
C VAL A 55 -8.37 -23.53 19.32
N GLY A 56 -7.91 -24.67 18.87
CA GLY A 56 -6.70 -24.79 18.06
C GLY A 56 -6.97 -24.37 16.62
N VAL A 57 -6.36 -23.27 16.17
CA VAL A 57 -6.29 -22.94 14.75
C VAL A 57 -5.18 -23.79 14.13
N VAL A 58 -5.56 -24.83 13.41
CA VAL A 58 -4.65 -25.63 12.59
C VAL A 58 -4.34 -24.86 11.32
N GLY A 59 -3.10 -24.36 11.18
CA GLY A 59 -2.61 -23.70 9.98
C GLY A 59 -2.61 -24.62 8.77
N LYS A 60 -3.44 -24.36 7.77
CA LYS A 60 -3.31 -24.92 6.43
C LYS A 60 -2.57 -23.92 5.55
N THR A 61 -1.47 -24.37 4.97
CA THR A 61 -0.74 -23.64 3.93
C THR A 61 -1.66 -23.49 2.72
N VAL A 62 -2.02 -22.27 2.37
CA VAL A 62 -2.76 -21.97 1.17
C VAL A 62 -1.74 -21.57 0.09
N GLN A 63 -1.58 -22.40 -0.93
CA GLN A 63 -0.86 -22.02 -2.16
C GLN A 63 -1.78 -21.18 -3.03
N PHE A 64 -1.38 -19.95 -3.31
CA PHE A 64 -2.09 -19.10 -4.25
C PHE A 64 -1.60 -19.39 -5.67
N GLY A 65 -2.50 -19.92 -6.50
CA GLY A 65 -2.35 -19.92 -7.95
C GLY A 65 -2.75 -18.55 -8.53
N PRO A 66 -2.54 -18.30 -9.84
CA PRO A 66 -2.69 -16.99 -10.47
C PRO A 66 -4.14 -16.53 -10.69
N SER A 67 -5.08 -16.87 -9.83
CA SER A 67 -6.43 -16.29 -9.86
C SER A 67 -6.98 -16.16 -8.44
N LEU A 68 -7.19 -14.92 -8.03
CA LEU A 68 -7.88 -14.56 -6.79
C LEU A 68 -9.36 -14.94 -6.92
N ASN A 69 -9.70 -16.18 -6.54
CA ASN A 69 -11.09 -16.59 -6.39
C ASN A 69 -11.51 -16.32 -4.95
N THR A 70 -12.44 -15.40 -4.76
CA THR A 70 -12.94 -14.91 -3.46
C THR A 70 -13.78 -15.94 -2.68
N GLU A 71 -13.91 -17.18 -3.15
CA GLU A 71 -14.72 -18.24 -2.51
C GLU A 71 -14.00 -19.05 -1.42
N ALA A 72 -12.73 -18.79 -1.12
CA ALA A 72 -11.91 -19.63 -0.21
C ALA A 72 -11.99 -19.26 1.29
N LEU A 73 -12.95 -18.46 1.74
CA LEU A 73 -13.06 -18.01 3.14
C LEU A 73 -14.34 -18.49 3.85
N ILE A 74 -14.93 -19.62 3.44
CA ILE A 74 -16.01 -20.26 4.22
C ILE A 74 -15.44 -21.47 4.94
N PRO A 75 -15.45 -21.54 6.28
CA PRO A 75 -15.03 -22.73 7.01
C PRO A 75 -15.93 -23.91 6.68
N GLN A 76 -15.36 -25.00 6.18
CA GLN A 76 -16.07 -26.27 6.04
C GLN A 76 -16.46 -26.79 7.42
N GLY A 77 -17.75 -26.79 7.74
CA GLY A 77 -18.22 -27.36 9.00
C GLY A 77 -19.68 -27.14 9.35
N MET A 78 -20.51 -26.59 8.44
CA MET A 78 -21.94 -26.47 8.70
C MET A 78 -22.77 -26.97 7.50
N HIS A 79 -22.75 -28.27 7.25
CA HIS A 79 -23.83 -28.94 6.54
C HIS A 79 -24.69 -29.67 7.57
N GLN A 80 -25.68 -29.02 8.11
CA GLN A 80 -26.86 -29.69 8.65
C GLN A 80 -27.87 -29.83 7.52
N SER A 81 -28.10 -31.06 7.11
CA SER A 81 -29.15 -31.44 6.18
C SER A 81 -30.51 -31.12 6.81
N LEU A 82 -31.22 -30.18 6.21
CA LEU A 82 -32.67 -30.03 6.42
C LEU A 82 -33.36 -30.90 5.37
N GLU A 83 -33.83 -32.06 5.79
CA GLU A 83 -34.79 -32.84 5.04
C GLU A 83 -36.14 -32.08 5.05
N ILE A 84 -36.56 -31.59 3.88
CA ILE A 84 -37.91 -31.09 3.67
C ILE A 84 -38.66 -32.16 2.91
N GLY A 85 -39.72 -32.66 3.53
CA GLY A 85 -40.56 -33.74 3.00
C GLY A 85 -41.18 -33.40 1.67
N GLU A 86 -41.26 -34.42 0.82
CA GLU A 86 -42.00 -34.45 -0.42
C GLU A 86 -43.50 -34.34 -0.12
N ASP A 87 -44.12 -33.30 -0.63
CA ASP A 87 -45.59 -33.30 -0.84
C ASP A 87 -45.88 -33.15 -2.33
N SER A 88 -46.45 -34.21 -2.86
CA SER A 88 -46.85 -34.38 -4.23
C SER A 88 -48.09 -33.53 -4.55
N ARG A 89 -48.03 -32.62 -5.50
CA ARG A 89 -49.17 -32.17 -6.31
C ARG A 89 -48.79 -31.88 -7.73
N GLN A 90 -49.66 -32.42 -8.56
CA GLN A 90 -49.65 -32.47 -10.02
C GLN A 90 -49.88 -31.13 -10.73
N ASP A 91 -49.32 -31.09 -11.93
CA ASP A 91 -49.83 -30.52 -13.18
C ASP A 91 -50.01 -29.00 -13.31
N GLY A 92 -49.27 -28.45 -14.24
CA GLY A 92 -49.50 -27.13 -14.82
C GLY A 92 -48.30 -26.66 -15.68
N GLU A 93 -48.21 -27.13 -16.93
CA GLU A 93 -47.35 -26.50 -17.94
C GLU A 93 -47.77 -25.04 -18.13
N MET A 94 -46.94 -24.11 -17.66
CA MET A 94 -46.88 -22.76 -18.19
C MET A 94 -45.45 -22.43 -18.55
N GLY A 95 -45.24 -22.22 -19.85
CA GLY A 95 -43.97 -21.79 -20.40
C GLY A 95 -43.51 -20.53 -19.71
N HIS A 96 -42.42 -20.65 -18.98
CA HIS A 96 -41.70 -19.52 -18.40
C HIS A 96 -40.60 -19.10 -19.40
N GLU A 97 -40.88 -18.06 -20.19
CA GLU A 97 -39.82 -17.35 -20.88
C GLU A 97 -38.83 -16.87 -19.85
N PRO A 98 -37.49 -17.06 -20.05
CA PRO A 98 -36.52 -16.53 -19.13
C PRO A 98 -36.56 -14.98 -19.14
N ASP A 99 -36.78 -14.41 -17.99
CA ASP A 99 -36.74 -12.97 -17.74
C ASP A 99 -35.36 -12.41 -18.19
N PRO A 100 -35.29 -11.49 -19.18
CA PRO A 100 -34.04 -10.97 -19.70
C PRO A 100 -33.34 -9.98 -18.73
N ALA A 101 -33.80 -9.86 -17.47
CA ALA A 101 -33.37 -8.82 -16.53
C ALA A 101 -32.34 -9.27 -15.47
N LEU A 102 -31.73 -10.45 -15.58
CA LEU A 102 -30.68 -10.90 -14.66
C LEU A 102 -29.35 -11.18 -15.37
N THR A 103 -28.93 -10.29 -16.26
CA THR A 103 -27.51 -10.19 -16.60
C THR A 103 -26.85 -9.25 -15.58
N ASP A 104 -26.08 -9.83 -14.69
CA ASP A 104 -25.22 -9.10 -13.74
C ASP A 104 -24.31 -8.13 -14.53
N PRO A 105 -24.49 -6.79 -14.42
CA PRO A 105 -23.70 -5.83 -15.20
C PRO A 105 -22.27 -5.68 -14.66
N SER A 106 -21.88 -6.43 -13.62
CA SER A 106 -20.63 -6.16 -12.90
C SER A 106 -19.36 -6.79 -13.53
N HIS A 107 -19.47 -7.60 -14.60
CA HIS A 107 -18.31 -8.32 -15.12
C HIS A 107 -17.72 -7.79 -16.44
N ASN A 108 -18.34 -6.83 -17.11
CA ASN A 108 -17.89 -6.38 -18.43
C ASN A 108 -17.30 -4.95 -18.48
N ASP A 109 -17.42 -4.15 -17.42
CA ASP A 109 -17.01 -2.72 -17.46
C ASP A 109 -15.50 -2.50 -17.34
N ARG A 110 -14.71 -3.52 -16.96
CA ARG A 110 -13.25 -3.39 -16.85
C ARG A 110 -12.51 -3.53 -18.18
N ALA A 111 -13.11 -4.20 -19.16
CA ALA A 111 -12.45 -4.48 -20.43
C ALA A 111 -12.39 -3.28 -21.39
N ASP A 112 -13.25 -2.24 -21.17
CA ASP A 112 -13.43 -1.13 -22.10
C ASP A 112 -12.79 0.20 -21.63
N GLN A 113 -12.01 0.18 -20.54
CA GLN A 113 -11.36 1.40 -20.05
C GLN A 113 -9.96 1.56 -20.64
N ASP A 114 -9.60 2.79 -20.99
CA ASP A 114 -8.25 3.13 -21.39
C ASP A 114 -7.23 2.79 -20.27
N PRO A 115 -6.02 2.32 -20.62
CA PRO A 115 -5.00 2.04 -19.63
C PRO A 115 -4.67 3.29 -18.82
N LEU A 116 -4.38 3.12 -17.52
CA LEU A 116 -3.99 4.21 -16.62
C LEU A 116 -2.67 4.83 -17.06
N GLN A 117 -2.62 6.16 -17.23
CA GLN A 117 -1.44 6.87 -17.72
C GLN A 117 -0.53 7.25 -16.54
N LEU A 118 0.60 6.58 -16.38
CA LEU A 118 1.50 6.72 -15.23
C LEU A 118 2.74 7.53 -15.53
N GLY A 119 3.09 8.44 -14.61
CA GLY A 119 4.43 8.98 -14.42
C GLY A 119 5.04 8.39 -13.16
N VAL A 120 6.31 8.03 -13.20
CA VAL A 120 6.98 7.41 -12.05
C VAL A 120 8.18 8.23 -11.62
N MET A 121 8.37 8.36 -10.30
CA MET A 121 9.50 9.06 -9.69
C MET A 121 10.32 8.07 -8.83
N ALA A 122 11.64 8.05 -9.00
CA ALA A 122 12.53 7.20 -8.21
C ALA A 122 13.88 7.87 -7.95
N SER A 123 14.50 7.57 -6.81
CA SER A 123 15.83 8.10 -6.43
C SER A 123 16.94 7.04 -6.38
N GLY A 124 16.59 5.76 -6.31
CA GLY A 124 17.51 4.67 -5.99
C GLY A 124 17.49 3.51 -6.98
N ASN A 125 17.42 2.30 -6.45
CA ASN A 125 17.52 1.07 -7.25
C ASN A 125 16.36 0.89 -8.25
N GLY A 126 15.14 1.36 -7.92
CA GLY A 126 13.98 1.32 -8.82
C GLY A 126 13.31 -0.05 -8.92
N SER A 127 13.40 -0.89 -7.89
CA SER A 127 12.78 -2.21 -7.89
C SER A 127 11.24 -2.14 -7.92
N ASN A 128 10.64 -1.18 -7.22
CA ASN A 128 9.19 -0.93 -7.28
C ASN A 128 8.73 -0.46 -8.67
N PHE A 129 9.54 0.39 -9.33
CA PHE A 129 9.30 0.78 -10.73
C PHE A 129 9.34 -0.45 -11.67
N GLU A 130 10.34 -1.32 -11.52
CA GLU A 130 10.45 -2.53 -12.32
C GLU A 130 9.29 -3.50 -12.07
N ALA A 131 8.86 -3.66 -10.81
CA ALA A 131 7.71 -4.50 -10.46
C ALA A 131 6.42 -4.01 -11.14
N MET A 132 6.18 -2.69 -11.17
CA MET A 132 5.06 -2.13 -11.94
C MET A 132 5.18 -2.41 -13.44
N ALA A 133 6.35 -2.24 -14.03
CA ALA A 133 6.56 -2.50 -15.46
C ALA A 133 6.33 -3.98 -15.80
N GLN A 134 6.77 -4.90 -14.93
CA GLN A 134 6.53 -6.34 -15.08
C GLN A 134 5.04 -6.68 -14.96
N ALA A 135 4.32 -6.10 -14.00
CA ALA A 135 2.88 -6.30 -13.85
C ALA A 135 2.10 -5.79 -15.08
N ILE A 136 2.54 -4.67 -15.70
CA ILE A 136 1.97 -4.18 -16.96
C ILE A 136 2.23 -5.18 -18.10
N GLN A 137 3.44 -5.71 -18.22
CA GLN A 137 3.80 -6.70 -19.25
C GLN A 137 3.03 -8.01 -19.08
N ALA A 138 2.79 -8.43 -17.83
CA ALA A 138 2.01 -9.62 -17.50
C ALA A 138 0.49 -9.45 -17.73
N GLY A 139 0.01 -8.20 -17.87
CA GLY A 139 -1.41 -7.89 -17.97
C GLY A 139 -2.13 -7.77 -16.62
N ASP A 140 -1.40 -7.89 -15.49
CA ASP A 140 -1.95 -7.79 -14.14
C ASP A 140 -2.27 -6.33 -13.77
N LEU A 141 -1.58 -5.37 -14.39
CA LEU A 141 -1.82 -3.93 -14.25
C LEU A 141 -2.11 -3.31 -15.62
N ARG A 142 -3.35 -2.89 -15.84
CA ARG A 142 -3.75 -2.19 -17.06
C ARG A 142 -3.35 -0.72 -17.01
N ALA A 143 -2.07 -0.46 -17.30
CA ALA A 143 -1.49 0.87 -17.26
C ALA A 143 -0.41 1.04 -18.34
N ARG A 144 0.02 2.29 -18.54
CA ARG A 144 1.17 2.65 -19.36
C ARG A 144 2.06 3.62 -18.59
N ILE A 145 3.33 3.29 -18.44
CA ILE A 145 4.33 4.21 -17.89
C ILE A 145 4.86 5.08 -19.03
N HIS A 146 4.53 6.38 -19.02
CA HIS A 146 4.97 7.34 -20.02
C HIS A 146 6.41 7.77 -19.80
N ARG A 147 6.78 7.97 -18.53
CA ARG A 147 8.09 8.47 -18.15
C ARG A 147 8.47 8.05 -16.74
N LEU A 148 9.73 7.67 -16.58
CA LEU A 148 10.40 7.67 -15.29
C LEU A 148 11.17 8.99 -15.12
N VAL A 149 11.04 9.63 -13.96
CA VAL A 149 11.90 10.74 -13.56
C VAL A 149 12.79 10.30 -12.40
N VAL A 150 14.10 10.53 -12.55
CA VAL A 150 15.08 10.25 -11.49
C VAL A 150 15.80 11.54 -11.09
N ASN A 151 16.15 11.66 -9.80
CA ASN A 151 16.91 12.81 -9.30
C ASN A 151 18.39 12.50 -9.03
N ASN A 152 18.81 11.25 -9.24
CA ASN A 152 20.19 10.80 -9.13
C ASN A 152 20.63 10.20 -10.47
N PRO A 153 21.46 10.88 -11.26
CA PRO A 153 22.00 10.34 -12.49
C PRO A 153 22.73 9.02 -12.27
N GLY A 154 22.52 8.05 -13.16
CA GLY A 154 23.18 6.74 -13.12
C GLY A 154 22.63 5.77 -12.08
N CYS A 155 21.53 6.11 -11.40
CA CYS A 155 20.90 5.20 -10.43
C CYS A 155 20.30 3.95 -11.09
N GLY A 156 20.05 2.92 -10.28
CA GLY A 156 19.49 1.65 -10.76
C GLY A 156 18.15 1.79 -11.48
N ALA A 157 17.30 2.73 -11.04
CA ALA A 157 16.03 3.01 -11.69
C ALA A 157 16.21 3.49 -13.14
N GLN A 158 17.20 4.36 -13.41
CA GLN A 158 17.52 4.81 -14.76
C GLN A 158 17.92 3.64 -15.65
N GLN A 159 18.86 2.79 -15.18
CA GLN A 159 19.33 1.63 -15.93
C GLN A 159 18.19 0.63 -16.24
N ARG A 160 17.24 0.47 -15.32
CA ARG A 160 16.06 -0.36 -15.54
C ARG A 160 15.14 0.22 -16.61
N ALA A 161 14.88 1.53 -16.58
CA ALA A 161 14.06 2.21 -17.57
C ALA A 161 14.65 2.11 -18.98
N GLU A 162 15.96 2.32 -19.11
CA GLU A 162 16.69 2.17 -20.38
C GLU A 162 16.57 0.75 -20.93
N ARG A 163 16.73 -0.28 -20.07
CA ARG A 163 16.56 -1.71 -20.46
C ARG A 163 15.13 -2.05 -20.88
N LEU A 164 14.13 -1.44 -20.23
CA LEU A 164 12.71 -1.66 -20.51
C LEU A 164 12.18 -0.78 -21.66
N GLY A 165 12.99 0.09 -22.23
CA GLY A 165 12.58 1.03 -23.28
C GLY A 165 11.60 2.10 -22.81
N ILE A 166 11.56 2.39 -21.50
CA ILE A 166 10.70 3.43 -20.91
C ILE A 166 11.46 4.76 -20.92
N PRO A 167 10.86 5.86 -21.45
CA PRO A 167 11.48 7.16 -21.43
C PRO A 167 11.91 7.59 -20.03
N VAL A 168 13.13 8.11 -19.89
CA VAL A 168 13.65 8.60 -18.61
C VAL A 168 14.09 10.05 -18.73
N SER A 169 13.78 10.84 -17.68
CA SER A 169 14.28 12.19 -17.50
C SER A 169 15.07 12.30 -16.21
N ILE A 170 16.16 13.04 -16.24
CA ILE A 170 17.01 13.27 -15.08
C ILE A 170 16.79 14.70 -14.61
N LEU A 171 16.22 14.87 -13.41
CA LEU A 171 16.12 16.15 -12.71
C LEU A 171 17.08 16.14 -11.53
N ASP A 172 18.38 16.36 -11.81
CA ASP A 172 19.41 16.29 -10.77
C ASP A 172 19.19 17.37 -9.71
N HIS A 173 18.84 16.94 -8.50
CA HIS A 173 18.57 17.81 -7.37
C HIS A 173 19.79 18.60 -6.87
N ARG A 174 20.99 18.24 -7.31
CA ARG A 174 22.23 18.99 -7.01
C ARG A 174 22.36 20.21 -7.93
N VAL A 175 21.72 20.16 -9.10
CA VAL A 175 21.62 21.26 -10.08
C VAL A 175 20.36 22.08 -9.79
N LEU A 176 19.20 21.43 -9.74
CA LEU A 176 17.91 22.05 -9.34
C LEU A 176 17.79 21.97 -7.81
N LYS A 177 18.40 22.94 -7.13
CA LYS A 177 18.48 22.96 -5.65
C LYS A 177 17.15 23.37 -5.02
N ASP A 178 16.41 24.26 -5.66
CA ASP A 178 15.07 24.66 -5.21
C ASP A 178 14.08 23.53 -5.46
N ARG A 179 13.38 23.12 -4.40
CA ARG A 179 12.40 22.03 -4.47
C ARG A 179 11.17 22.42 -5.27
N ARG A 180 10.73 23.69 -5.17
CA ARG A 180 9.57 24.17 -5.92
C ARG A 180 9.85 24.24 -7.42
N GLU A 181 11.06 24.66 -7.78
CA GLU A 181 11.50 24.67 -9.18
C GLU A 181 11.56 23.23 -9.76
N LEU A 182 12.12 22.29 -9.00
CA LEU A 182 12.16 20.87 -9.37
C LEU A 182 10.74 20.30 -9.53
N ASP A 183 9.85 20.57 -8.59
CA ASP A 183 8.46 20.08 -8.64
C ASP A 183 7.66 20.74 -9.77
N THR A 184 7.94 22.00 -10.09
CA THR A 184 7.37 22.68 -11.26
C THR A 184 7.76 21.98 -12.56
N GLU A 185 9.02 21.58 -12.67
CA GLU A 185 9.51 20.86 -13.84
C GLU A 185 8.93 19.43 -13.91
N LEU A 186 8.76 18.76 -12.78
CA LEU A 186 8.05 17.47 -12.70
C LEU A 186 6.61 17.60 -13.24
N VAL A 187 5.86 18.59 -12.75
CA VAL A 187 4.48 18.83 -13.21
C VAL A 187 4.45 19.12 -14.70
N ARG A 188 5.40 19.96 -15.20
CA ARG A 188 5.49 20.28 -16.62
C ARG A 188 5.73 19.04 -17.48
N LEU A 189 6.69 18.20 -17.11
CA LEU A 189 7.02 16.97 -17.82
C LEU A 189 5.85 15.98 -17.84
N PHE A 190 5.28 15.70 -16.69
CA PHE A 190 4.19 14.73 -16.60
C PHE A 190 2.91 15.20 -17.31
N ARG A 191 2.61 16.50 -17.26
CA ARG A 191 1.48 17.06 -18.02
C ARG A 191 1.71 16.98 -19.52
N SER A 192 2.94 17.23 -20.02
CA SER A 192 3.26 17.10 -21.44
C SER A 192 3.12 15.67 -21.96
N ASP A 193 3.28 14.69 -21.09
CA ASP A 193 3.11 13.27 -21.39
C ASP A 193 1.67 12.75 -21.10
N GLN A 194 0.74 13.64 -20.78
CA GLN A 194 -0.66 13.29 -20.45
C GLN A 194 -0.77 12.27 -19.28
N VAL A 195 0.15 12.35 -18.32
CA VAL A 195 0.12 11.51 -17.12
C VAL A 195 -1.11 11.85 -16.28
N GLU A 196 -1.87 10.83 -15.91
CA GLU A 196 -3.03 10.94 -15.02
C GLU A 196 -2.62 10.77 -13.55
N VAL A 197 -1.70 9.84 -13.28
CA VAL A 197 -1.26 9.44 -11.93
C VAL A 197 0.25 9.50 -11.84
N VAL A 198 0.74 10.13 -10.80
CA VAL A 198 2.18 10.14 -10.47
C VAL A 198 2.43 9.19 -9.32
N VAL A 199 3.39 8.26 -9.49
CA VAL A 199 3.77 7.27 -8.50
C VAL A 199 5.19 7.54 -7.99
N MET A 200 5.32 7.77 -6.69
CA MET A 200 6.60 7.89 -5.99
C MET A 200 7.07 6.48 -5.58
N ALA A 201 7.90 5.86 -6.42
CA ALA A 201 8.42 4.51 -6.23
C ALA A 201 9.85 4.55 -5.64
N GLY A 202 9.97 4.96 -4.39
CA GLY A 202 11.26 5.18 -3.74
C GLY A 202 11.88 6.54 -4.07
N TRP A 203 11.08 7.58 -4.08
CA TRP A 203 11.52 8.97 -4.18
C TRP A 203 11.97 9.49 -2.81
N MET A 204 13.24 9.87 -2.70
CA MET A 204 13.90 10.22 -1.42
C MET A 204 13.91 11.72 -1.13
N ARG A 205 12.94 12.47 -1.63
CA ARG A 205 12.82 13.91 -1.37
C ARG A 205 11.40 14.27 -0.96
N ILE A 206 11.30 15.23 -0.07
CA ILE A 206 10.02 15.84 0.29
C ILE A 206 9.55 16.68 -0.90
N VAL A 207 8.37 16.40 -1.39
CA VAL A 207 7.70 17.16 -2.45
C VAL A 207 7.03 18.41 -1.86
N THR A 208 6.77 19.40 -2.70
CA THR A 208 6.14 20.66 -2.28
C THR A 208 4.66 20.68 -2.68
N ASP A 209 3.96 21.70 -2.19
CA ASP A 209 2.58 22.01 -2.59
C ASP A 209 2.38 22.13 -4.11
N VAL A 210 3.43 22.47 -4.86
CA VAL A 210 3.40 22.56 -6.33
C VAL A 210 3.07 21.21 -6.96
N LEU A 211 3.78 20.14 -6.57
CA LEU A 211 3.53 18.81 -7.11
C LEU A 211 2.24 18.24 -6.53
N ILE A 212 2.01 18.41 -5.22
CA ILE A 212 0.81 17.92 -4.52
C ILE A 212 -0.45 18.51 -5.16
N SER A 213 -0.50 19.84 -5.36
CA SER A 213 -1.65 20.51 -6.00
C SER A 213 -1.76 20.17 -7.48
N GLY A 214 -0.62 19.99 -8.17
CA GLY A 214 -0.57 19.62 -9.58
C GLY A 214 -1.20 18.25 -9.87
N TYR A 215 -1.15 17.35 -8.88
CA TYR A 215 -1.69 15.98 -8.91
C TYR A 215 -2.50 15.67 -7.66
N ALA A 216 -3.34 16.64 -7.21
CA ALA A 216 -4.19 16.47 -6.04
C ALA A 216 -5.01 15.18 -6.13
N GLY A 217 -4.95 14.35 -5.09
CA GLY A 217 -5.59 13.04 -5.06
C GLY A 217 -4.98 11.97 -6.01
N ARG A 218 -4.03 12.34 -6.87
CA ARG A 218 -3.44 11.48 -7.92
C ARG A 218 -1.92 11.34 -7.81
N LEU A 219 -1.34 11.76 -6.70
CA LEU A 219 0.05 11.54 -6.33
C LEU A 219 0.09 10.42 -5.30
N ILE A 220 0.68 9.28 -5.66
CA ILE A 220 0.69 8.05 -4.85
C ILE A 220 2.11 7.77 -4.38
N ASN A 221 2.26 7.35 -3.13
CA ASN A 221 3.53 6.91 -2.57
C ASN A 221 3.42 5.49 -1.99
N ILE A 222 4.54 4.76 -1.99
CA ILE A 222 4.70 3.54 -1.22
C ILE A 222 5.71 3.79 -0.11
N HIS A 223 5.31 3.45 1.13
CA HIS A 223 6.09 3.68 2.34
C HIS A 223 6.34 2.35 3.08
N PRO A 224 7.59 2.07 3.52
CA PRO A 224 7.97 0.77 4.08
C PRO A 224 7.60 0.63 5.58
N SER A 225 6.36 0.95 5.93
CA SER A 225 5.76 0.68 7.24
C SER A 225 4.24 0.53 7.15
N LEU A 226 3.63 0.02 8.21
CA LEU A 226 2.17 0.08 8.39
C LEU A 226 1.79 1.46 8.95
N LEU A 227 1.52 2.42 8.05
CA LEU A 227 1.04 3.75 8.46
C LEU A 227 -0.24 3.63 9.30
N PRO A 228 -0.41 4.48 10.31
CA PRO A 228 0.34 5.71 10.63
C PRO A 228 1.63 5.51 11.42
N SER A 229 2.09 4.27 11.65
CA SER A 229 3.33 3.98 12.39
C SER A 229 4.56 4.23 11.53
N PHE A 230 5.64 4.73 12.15
CA PHE A 230 6.97 4.85 11.54
C PHE A 230 6.99 5.71 10.27
N ARG A 231 6.40 6.89 10.33
CA ARG A 231 6.45 7.89 9.25
C ARG A 231 7.88 8.41 9.03
N GLY A 232 8.13 8.94 7.85
CA GLY A 232 9.38 9.61 7.50
C GLY A 232 10.51 8.65 7.17
N MET A 233 11.74 9.12 7.43
CA MET A 233 12.95 8.40 7.04
C MET A 233 13.19 7.17 7.90
N ASP A 234 13.80 6.14 7.29
CA ASP A 234 14.26 4.92 7.97
C ASP A 234 13.17 4.20 8.78
N ALA A 235 11.99 4.03 8.18
CA ALA A 235 10.86 3.34 8.82
C ALA A 235 11.21 1.91 9.25
N VAL A 236 12.08 1.21 8.51
CA VAL A 236 12.59 -0.13 8.83
C VAL A 236 13.41 -0.10 10.13
N GLY A 237 14.35 0.85 10.24
CA GLY A 237 15.16 1.02 11.45
C GLY A 237 14.31 1.46 12.64
N GLN A 238 13.28 2.29 12.42
CA GLN A 238 12.33 2.67 13.47
C GLN A 238 11.56 1.44 13.99
N ALA A 239 11.07 0.56 13.09
CA ALA A 239 10.35 -0.66 13.46
C ALA A 239 11.22 -1.62 14.28
N LEU A 240 12.47 -1.86 13.85
CA LEU A 240 13.46 -2.68 14.58
C LEU A 240 13.74 -2.09 15.97
N LYS A 241 14.00 -0.79 16.04
CA LYS A 241 14.28 -0.10 17.31
C LYS A 241 13.09 -0.13 18.28
N ALA A 242 11.87 -0.06 17.76
CA ALA A 242 10.64 -0.15 18.55
C ALA A 242 10.34 -1.58 19.05
N GLY A 243 10.99 -2.60 18.46
CA GLY A 243 10.80 -4.02 18.84
C GLY A 243 9.41 -4.56 18.49
N VAL A 244 8.75 -3.97 17.49
CA VAL A 244 7.43 -4.45 17.03
C VAL A 244 7.55 -5.85 16.42
N LYS A 245 6.49 -6.65 16.51
CA LYS A 245 6.44 -7.98 15.90
C LYS A 245 5.84 -8.01 14.52
N LEU A 246 5.16 -6.91 14.12
CA LEU A 246 4.61 -6.70 12.79
C LEU A 246 4.97 -5.30 12.30
N THR A 247 5.39 -5.22 11.05
CA THR A 247 5.52 -4.01 10.26
C THR A 247 4.96 -4.28 8.86
N GLY A 248 5.38 -3.56 7.83
CA GLY A 248 4.91 -3.82 6.47
C GLY A 248 5.16 -2.66 5.54
N CYS A 249 4.27 -2.52 4.56
CA CYS A 249 4.28 -1.40 3.63
C CYS A 249 2.87 -0.85 3.41
N THR A 250 2.80 0.42 3.02
CA THR A 250 1.56 1.16 2.78
C THR A 250 1.63 1.90 1.45
N VAL A 251 0.62 1.71 0.60
CA VAL A 251 0.36 2.57 -0.55
C VAL A 251 -0.67 3.61 -0.14
N HIS A 252 -0.34 4.88 -0.33
CA HIS A 252 -1.19 5.99 0.12
C HIS A 252 -1.15 7.17 -0.86
N ILE A 253 -2.17 8.03 -0.79
CA ILE A 253 -2.18 9.32 -1.49
C ILE A 253 -1.27 10.28 -0.73
N VAL A 254 -0.47 11.05 -1.46
CA VAL A 254 0.42 12.05 -0.87
C VAL A 254 -0.37 13.33 -0.59
N THR A 255 -0.17 13.88 0.61
CA THR A 255 -0.73 15.15 1.09
C THR A 255 0.40 16.02 1.62
N GLU A 256 0.07 17.24 2.09
CA GLU A 256 1.05 18.15 2.66
C GLU A 256 1.69 17.60 3.95
N GLU A 257 0.91 16.86 4.75
CA GLU A 257 1.44 16.16 5.92
C GLU A 257 2.17 14.89 5.49
N LEU A 258 3.41 14.75 5.94
CA LEU A 258 4.30 13.64 5.57
C LEU A 258 3.69 12.29 5.98
N ASP A 259 3.56 11.38 5.01
CA ASP A 259 3.07 10.01 5.18
C ASP A 259 1.74 9.92 5.97
N ALA A 260 0.82 10.88 5.74
CA ALA A 260 -0.43 10.99 6.48
C ALA A 260 -1.69 10.98 5.61
N GLY A 261 -1.53 10.92 4.30
CA GLY A 261 -2.66 10.92 3.37
C GLY A 261 -3.47 9.61 3.39
N PRO A 262 -4.60 9.59 2.70
CA PRO A 262 -5.50 8.43 2.62
C PRO A 262 -4.78 7.16 2.18
N ILE A 263 -4.98 6.08 2.94
CA ILE A 263 -4.39 4.76 2.68
C ILE A 263 -5.21 4.07 1.58
N LEU A 264 -4.52 3.58 0.56
CA LEU A 264 -5.10 2.80 -0.54
C LEU A 264 -4.99 1.30 -0.29
N ALA A 265 -3.82 0.83 0.19
CA ALA A 265 -3.58 -0.57 0.49
C ALA A 265 -2.43 -0.72 1.50
N GLN A 266 -2.44 -1.83 2.24
CA GLN A 266 -1.39 -2.20 3.18
C GLN A 266 -1.09 -3.70 3.11
N ALA A 267 0.19 -4.06 3.30
CA ALA A 267 0.62 -5.44 3.49
C ALA A 267 1.45 -5.56 4.76
N ALA A 268 1.11 -6.53 5.61
CA ALA A 268 1.81 -6.78 6.86
C ALA A 268 3.00 -7.74 6.66
N VAL A 269 4.08 -7.47 7.37
CA VAL A 269 5.33 -8.23 7.34
C VAL A 269 5.75 -8.55 8.77
N PRO A 270 6.02 -9.84 9.13
CA PRO A 270 6.52 -10.17 10.44
C PRO A 270 7.96 -9.67 10.63
N VAL A 271 8.26 -9.20 11.84
CA VAL A 271 9.62 -8.88 12.29
C VAL A 271 10.14 -10.08 13.10
N LEU A 272 11.18 -10.72 12.60
CA LEU A 272 11.80 -11.88 13.22
C LEU A 272 12.88 -11.44 14.21
N ASP A 273 13.10 -12.25 15.26
CA ASP A 273 14.12 -11.94 16.27
C ASP A 273 15.56 -11.90 15.69
N SER A 274 15.77 -12.57 14.55
CA SER A 274 17.05 -12.57 13.81
C SER A 274 17.18 -11.48 12.78
N ASP A 275 16.18 -10.59 12.63
CA ASP A 275 16.24 -9.56 11.59
C ASP A 275 17.24 -8.47 11.94
N ASP A 276 18.03 -8.14 10.94
CA ASP A 276 18.71 -6.86 10.82
C ASP A 276 17.95 -5.94 9.84
N HIS A 277 18.48 -4.74 9.63
CA HIS A 277 17.88 -3.78 8.72
C HIS A 277 17.76 -4.32 7.28
N ALA A 278 18.77 -5.03 6.79
CA ALA A 278 18.80 -5.51 5.41
C ALA A 278 17.81 -6.65 5.17
N THR A 279 17.71 -7.59 6.10
CA THR A 279 16.78 -8.73 6.02
C THR A 279 15.33 -8.32 6.12
N LEU A 280 15.01 -7.41 7.05
CA LEU A 280 13.65 -6.86 7.18
C LEU A 280 13.29 -5.98 5.98
N ALA A 281 14.19 -5.09 5.54
CA ALA A 281 13.96 -4.24 4.37
C ALA A 281 13.69 -5.06 3.11
N LYS A 282 14.45 -6.14 2.89
CA LYS A 282 14.23 -7.05 1.75
C LYS A 282 12.84 -7.69 1.81
N ARG A 283 12.41 -8.18 2.97
CA ARG A 283 11.09 -8.82 3.14
C ARG A 283 9.96 -7.81 2.92
N ILE A 284 10.10 -6.57 3.40
CA ILE A 284 9.15 -5.50 3.13
C ILE A 284 9.10 -5.20 1.63
N GLN A 285 10.24 -5.08 0.97
CA GLN A 285 10.35 -4.80 -0.46
C GLN A 285 9.67 -5.86 -1.33
N GLU A 286 9.78 -7.15 -0.95
CA GLU A 286 9.07 -8.24 -1.63
C GLU A 286 7.54 -8.05 -1.58
N GLN A 287 7.01 -7.51 -0.47
CA GLN A 287 5.59 -7.16 -0.36
C GLN A 287 5.25 -5.88 -1.13
N GLU A 288 6.13 -4.88 -1.14
CA GLU A 288 5.94 -3.67 -1.94
C GLU A 288 5.77 -3.97 -3.43
N HIS A 289 6.56 -4.91 -3.97
CA HIS A 289 6.51 -5.31 -5.36
C HIS A 289 5.16 -5.92 -5.77
N GLN A 290 4.45 -6.53 -4.83
CA GLN A 290 3.11 -7.08 -5.06
C GLN A 290 2.02 -6.04 -4.78
N LEU A 291 2.16 -5.31 -3.69
CA LEU A 291 1.14 -4.39 -3.20
C LEU A 291 0.94 -3.19 -4.13
N LEU A 292 2.04 -2.59 -4.61
CA LEU A 292 1.96 -1.35 -5.41
C LEU A 292 1.23 -1.57 -6.74
N PRO A 293 1.55 -2.58 -7.57
CA PRO A 293 0.78 -2.86 -8.78
C PRO A 293 -0.68 -3.20 -8.49
N ALA A 294 -0.94 -4.01 -7.45
CA ALA A 294 -2.29 -4.41 -7.06
C ALA A 294 -3.14 -3.20 -6.60
N ALA A 295 -2.56 -2.28 -5.82
CA ALA A 295 -3.22 -1.07 -5.41
C ALA A 295 -3.59 -0.17 -6.60
N LEU A 296 -2.68 -0.02 -7.57
CA LEU A 296 -2.93 0.74 -8.81
C LEU A 296 -4.02 0.09 -9.68
N ALA A 297 -4.01 -1.24 -9.81
CA ALA A 297 -5.05 -1.99 -10.53
C ALA A 297 -6.43 -1.88 -9.87
N GLY A 298 -6.48 -1.67 -8.55
CA GLY A 298 -7.70 -1.47 -7.77
C GLY A 298 -8.29 -0.06 -7.83
N LEU A 299 -7.61 0.91 -8.46
CA LEU A 299 -8.12 2.27 -8.58
C LEU A 299 -9.41 2.29 -9.41
N SER A 300 -10.49 2.79 -8.81
CA SER A 300 -11.80 2.86 -9.47
C SER A 300 -11.78 3.85 -10.65
N PRO A 301 -12.56 3.61 -11.71
CA PRO A 301 -12.75 4.58 -12.79
C PRO A 301 -13.21 5.97 -12.33
N THR A 302 -14.01 6.03 -11.28
CA THR A 302 -14.48 7.28 -10.68
C THR A 302 -13.33 8.11 -10.11
N TRP A 303 -12.20 7.49 -9.78
CA TRP A 303 -11.00 8.17 -9.30
C TRP A 303 -10.34 9.06 -10.36
N ARG A 304 -10.58 8.78 -11.67
CA ARG A 304 -10.10 9.60 -12.79
C ARG A 304 -10.86 10.92 -12.97
N GLN A 305 -12.05 11.03 -12.36
CA GLN A 305 -12.99 12.14 -12.58
C GLN A 305 -12.91 13.22 -11.50
N GLY A 306 -12.03 13.05 -10.49
CA GLY A 306 -11.85 13.97 -9.37
C GLY A 306 -10.81 15.08 -9.62
#